data_c61faac8e02b987be8c73c40877d288b
#
_entry.id   c61faac8e02b987be8c73c40877d288b
#
_cell.length_a   1.000
_cell.length_b   1.000
_cell.length_c   1.000
_cell.angle_alpha   90.00
_cell.angle_beta   90.00
_cell.angle_gamma   90.00
#
_symmetry.space_group_name_H-M   'P 1'
#
loop_
_entity.id
_entity.type
_entity.pdbx_description
1 polymer ?
#
loop_
_entity_poly.entity_id
_entity_poly.type
_entity_poly.pdbx_seq_one_letter_code
_entity_poly.pdbx_strand_id
1 'polypeptide(L)'
;MSEDKKVVLTREYVINLRRAYEVSRSKRAKYAVGLIRRFVARHLKVEPRSVKLGQRLNMALWSRSIEKPPRRVRVAVEKYSDGSVVVELKE
;
A
#
# COMPACT_ATOMS: atom_id res chain seq x y z
N MET A 1 -18.14 -11.52 13.87
CA MET A 1 -17.01 -11.84 13.65
C MET A 1 -16.75 -12.56 12.47
N SER A 2 -15.98 -12.26 11.74
CA SER A 2 -15.91 -12.86 10.55
C SER A 2 -14.76 -13.72 10.45
N GLU A 3 -14.81 -14.70 11.18
CA GLU A 3 -13.78 -15.62 11.19
C GLU A 3 -13.68 -16.35 9.91
N ASP A 4 -14.59 -16.17 9.03
CA ASP A 4 -14.53 -16.89 7.79
C ASP A 4 -13.63 -16.24 6.77
N LYS A 5 -13.04 -15.13 7.13
CA LYS A 5 -12.18 -14.42 6.22
C LYS A 5 -10.85 -15.13 6.11
N LYS A 6 -10.53 -15.63 4.94
CA LYS A 6 -9.31 -16.39 4.71
C LYS A 6 -8.46 -15.76 3.62
N VAL A 7 -7.16 -15.91 3.73
CA VAL A 7 -6.23 -15.44 2.70
C VAL A 7 -6.33 -16.34 1.50
N VAL A 8 -6.65 -15.77 0.35
CA VAL A 8 -6.76 -16.56 -0.88
C VAL A 8 -5.62 -16.28 -1.85
N LEU A 9 -4.85 -15.24 -1.61
CA LEU A 9 -3.74 -14.91 -2.49
C LEU A 9 -2.72 -14.09 -1.71
N THR A 10 -1.44 -14.44 -1.87
CA THR A 10 -0.35 -13.68 -1.26
C THR A 10 0.66 -13.32 -2.34
N ARG A 11 1.09 -12.07 -2.37
CA ARG A 11 2.07 -11.59 -3.33
C ARG A 11 3.03 -10.62 -2.65
N GLU A 12 4.20 -10.46 -3.23
CA GLU A 12 5.15 -9.46 -2.79
C GLU A 12 5.47 -8.57 -3.97
N TYR A 13 5.54 -7.28 -3.73
CA TYR A 13 5.87 -6.33 -4.77
C TYR A 13 6.88 -5.33 -4.27
N VAL A 14 7.68 -4.82 -5.20
CA VAL A 14 8.50 -3.65 -4.93
C VAL A 14 7.86 -2.51 -5.73
N ILE A 15 7.40 -1.49 -5.04
CA ILE A 15 6.65 -0.42 -5.66
C ILE A 15 7.53 0.82 -5.72
N ASN A 16 7.61 1.41 -6.90
CA ASN A 16 8.40 2.60 -7.11
C ASN A 16 7.55 3.82 -6.78
N LEU A 17 7.98 4.59 -5.79
CA LEU A 17 7.26 5.78 -5.35
C LEU A 17 7.86 7.06 -5.90
N ARG A 18 8.63 6.96 -6.97
CA ARG A 18 9.32 8.10 -7.53
C ARG A 18 8.38 9.26 -7.85
N ARG A 19 7.19 8.97 -8.34
CA ARG A 19 6.25 10.01 -8.70
C ARG A 19 5.80 10.85 -7.52
N ALA A 20 5.93 10.33 -6.30
CA ALA A 20 5.57 11.11 -5.13
C ALA A 20 6.43 12.35 -5.00
N TYR A 21 7.63 12.33 -5.60
CA TYR A 21 8.50 13.49 -5.54
C TYR A 21 8.08 14.60 -6.50
N GLU A 22 7.12 14.33 -7.36
CA GLU A 22 6.65 15.32 -8.32
C GLU A 22 5.57 16.23 -7.72
N VAL A 23 5.06 15.88 -6.55
CA VAL A 23 4.07 16.72 -5.90
C VAL A 23 4.73 17.51 -4.78
N SER A 24 4.01 18.50 -4.24
CA SER A 24 4.56 19.33 -3.19
C SER A 24 4.89 18.49 -1.96
N ARG A 25 5.86 18.95 -1.19
CA ARG A 25 6.35 18.22 -0.03
C ARG A 25 5.23 17.81 0.92
N SER A 26 4.32 18.70 1.17
CA SER A 26 3.28 18.44 2.15
C SER A 26 2.28 17.38 1.70
N LYS A 27 2.30 17.02 0.43
CA LYS A 27 1.34 16.05 -0.09
C LYS A 27 1.97 14.72 -0.48
N ARG A 28 3.28 14.59 -0.30
CA ARG A 28 3.98 13.41 -0.79
C ARG A 28 3.56 12.11 -0.12
N ALA A 29 3.39 12.13 1.20
CA ALA A 29 3.00 10.90 1.90
C ALA A 29 1.62 10.44 1.46
N LYS A 30 0.69 11.37 1.36
CA LYS A 30 -0.66 11.04 0.92
C LYS A 30 -0.65 10.52 -0.52
N TYR A 31 0.16 11.13 -1.36
CA TYR A 31 0.27 10.71 -2.74
C TYR A 31 0.87 9.31 -2.83
N ALA A 32 1.88 9.02 -2.00
CA ALA A 32 2.51 7.70 -1.98
C ALA A 32 1.51 6.63 -1.56
N VAL A 33 0.68 6.91 -0.57
CA VAL A 33 -0.37 5.99 -0.15
C VAL A 33 -1.30 5.68 -1.33
N GLY A 34 -1.69 6.71 -2.06
CA GLY A 34 -2.55 6.54 -3.23
C GLY A 34 -1.89 5.72 -4.33
N LEU A 35 -0.59 5.94 -4.55
CA LEU A 35 0.15 5.17 -5.56
C LEU A 35 0.16 3.69 -5.22
N ILE A 36 0.44 3.37 -3.96
CA ILE A 36 0.48 1.98 -3.53
C ILE A 36 -0.88 1.34 -3.69
N ARG A 37 -1.91 2.06 -3.27
CA ARG A 37 -3.28 1.54 -3.35
C ARG A 37 -3.68 1.25 -4.79
N ARG A 38 -3.39 2.17 -5.70
CA ARG A 38 -3.74 1.99 -7.11
C ARG A 38 -2.91 0.88 -7.75
N PHE A 39 -1.63 0.79 -7.39
CA PHE A 39 -0.76 -0.25 -7.93
C PHE A 39 -1.31 -1.63 -7.57
N VAL A 40 -1.61 -1.83 -6.29
CA VAL A 40 -2.09 -3.12 -5.81
C VAL A 40 -3.48 -3.43 -6.39
N ALA A 41 -4.34 -2.43 -6.44
CA ALA A 41 -5.68 -2.63 -6.98
C ALA A 41 -5.63 -3.11 -8.42
N ARG A 42 -4.75 -2.50 -9.21
CA ARG A 42 -4.61 -2.87 -10.61
C ARG A 42 -4.07 -4.29 -10.76
N HIS A 43 -3.08 -4.65 -9.95
CA HIS A 43 -2.47 -5.96 -10.06
C HIS A 43 -3.39 -7.09 -9.57
N LEU A 44 -4.21 -6.82 -8.58
CA LEU A 44 -5.11 -7.82 -8.04
C LEU A 44 -6.52 -7.71 -8.59
N LYS A 45 -6.73 -6.73 -9.48
CA LYS A 45 -8.03 -6.53 -10.13
C LYS A 45 -9.16 -6.30 -9.12
N VAL A 46 -8.90 -5.45 -8.16
CA VAL A 46 -9.91 -5.06 -7.16
C VAL A 46 -10.03 -3.54 -7.19
N GLU A 47 -11.04 -3.02 -6.51
CA GLU A 47 -11.20 -1.59 -6.42
C GLU A 47 -10.20 -1.00 -5.45
N PRO A 48 -9.66 0.18 -5.72
CA PRO A 48 -8.69 0.78 -4.80
C PRO A 48 -9.19 0.94 -3.38
N ARG A 49 -10.48 1.17 -3.19
CA ARG A 49 -11.00 1.32 -1.83
C ARG A 49 -11.04 0.02 -1.06
N SER A 50 -10.88 -1.12 -1.75
CA SER A 50 -10.80 -2.41 -1.08
C SER A 50 -9.41 -2.68 -0.54
N VAL A 51 -8.44 -1.84 -0.89
CA VAL A 51 -7.04 -2.03 -0.50
C VAL A 51 -6.79 -1.20 0.75
N LYS A 52 -6.31 -1.83 1.81
CA LYS A 52 -5.97 -1.15 3.04
C LYS A 52 -4.49 -1.30 3.30
N LEU A 53 -3.85 -0.22 3.70
CA LEU A 53 -2.45 -0.27 4.06
C LEU A 53 -2.33 -0.62 5.53
N GLY A 54 -1.42 -1.52 5.84
CA GLY A 54 -1.17 -1.89 7.21
C GLY A 54 -0.57 -0.74 7.99
N GLN A 55 -0.68 -0.82 9.30
CA GLN A 55 -0.24 0.26 10.17
C GLN A 55 1.25 0.55 10.02
N ARG A 56 2.08 -0.48 9.95
CA ARG A 56 3.52 -0.27 9.84
C ARG A 56 3.89 0.43 8.53
N LEU A 57 3.26 0.03 7.44
CA LEU A 57 3.51 0.66 6.15
C LEU A 57 3.06 2.11 6.17
N ASN A 58 1.87 2.36 6.69
CA ASN A 58 1.34 3.71 6.76
C ASN A 58 2.24 4.60 7.61
N MET A 59 2.68 4.10 8.76
CA MET A 59 3.58 4.85 9.62
C MET A 59 4.93 5.11 8.95
N ALA A 60 5.44 4.15 8.21
CA ALA A 60 6.71 4.33 7.53
C ALA A 60 6.63 5.45 6.49
N LEU A 61 5.51 5.53 5.78
CA LEU A 61 5.35 6.57 4.77
C LEU A 61 5.22 7.96 5.39
N TRP A 62 4.55 8.05 6.54
CA TRP A 62 4.32 9.35 7.18
C TRP A 62 5.46 9.75 8.09
N SER A 63 6.11 8.79 8.76
CA SER A 63 7.14 9.14 9.73
C SER A 63 8.47 9.52 9.09
N ARG A 64 8.70 9.10 7.87
CA ARG A 64 9.90 9.50 7.18
C ARG A 64 9.81 10.88 6.68
N SER A 65 8.87 11.55 7.20
CA SER A 65 8.51 12.85 6.90
C SER A 65 7.80 12.93 5.57
N ILE A 66 6.84 13.76 5.53
CA ILE A 66 6.05 14.01 4.35
C ILE A 66 6.95 14.38 3.19
N GLU A 67 8.10 14.93 3.51
CA GLU A 67 8.98 15.48 2.50
C GLU A 67 9.77 14.44 1.74
N LYS A 68 10.10 13.32 2.41
CA LYS A 68 10.96 12.31 1.79
C LYS A 68 10.44 10.90 1.99
N PRO A 69 9.37 10.53 1.30
CA PRO A 69 8.95 9.14 1.36
C PRO A 69 10.01 8.26 0.70
N PRO A 70 10.07 6.99 1.02
CA PRO A 70 11.04 6.12 0.38
C PRO A 70 10.79 6.06 -1.12
N ARG A 71 11.85 5.93 -1.89
CA ARG A 71 11.72 5.86 -3.35
C ARG A 71 11.16 4.52 -3.79
N ARG A 72 11.46 3.47 -3.05
CA ARG A 72 10.94 2.15 -3.32
C ARG A 72 10.47 1.56 -2.02
N VAL A 73 9.41 0.79 -2.08
CA VAL A 73 8.94 0.12 -0.89
C VAL A 73 8.62 -1.32 -1.25
N ARG A 74 9.06 -2.24 -0.39
CA ARG A 74 8.76 -3.64 -0.56
C ARG A 74 7.57 -3.96 0.33
N VAL A 75 6.55 -4.54 -0.27
CA VAL A 75 5.31 -4.80 0.45
C VAL A 75 4.88 -6.25 0.24
N ALA A 76 4.21 -6.77 1.24
CA ALA A 76 3.55 -8.06 1.14
C ALA A 76 2.06 -7.78 1.06
N VAL A 77 1.39 -8.40 0.12
CA VAL A 77 -0.01 -8.16 -0.16
C VAL A 77 -0.78 -9.44 0.05
N GLU A 78 -1.87 -9.35 0.81
CA GLU A 78 -2.75 -10.48 1.05
C GLU A 78 -4.15 -10.13 0.61
N LYS A 79 -4.74 -10.98 -0.21
CA LYS A 79 -6.13 -10.82 -0.61
C LYS A 79 -6.96 -11.83 0.13
N TYR A 80 -8.07 -11.40 0.66
CA TYR A 80 -8.93 -12.26 1.47
C TYR A 80 -10.18 -12.68 0.71
N SER A 81 -10.84 -13.69 1.22
CA SER A 81 -11.98 -14.30 0.55
C SER A 81 -13.15 -13.34 0.39
N ASP A 82 -13.23 -12.31 1.21
CA ASP A 82 -14.30 -11.32 1.09
C ASP A 82 -13.97 -10.22 0.08
N GLY A 83 -12.84 -10.32 -0.61
CA GLY A 83 -12.45 -9.33 -1.59
C GLY A 83 -11.58 -8.22 -1.07
N SER A 84 -11.37 -8.15 0.24
CA SER A 84 -10.52 -7.10 0.79
C SER A 84 -9.05 -7.47 0.58
N VAL A 85 -8.20 -6.46 0.56
CA VAL A 85 -6.77 -6.62 0.34
C VAL A 85 -6.04 -5.82 1.40
N VAL A 86 -5.00 -6.40 1.98
CA VAL A 86 -4.18 -5.72 2.96
C VAL A 86 -2.74 -5.69 2.45
N VAL A 87 -2.13 -4.52 2.53
CA VAL A 87 -0.75 -4.31 2.10
C VAL A 87 0.07 -4.00 3.33
N GLU A 88 1.11 -4.79 3.57
CA GLU A 88 1.97 -4.58 4.72
C GLU A 88 3.39 -4.33 4.29
N LEU A 89 4.12 -3.62 5.13
CA LEU A 89 5.52 -3.37 4.87
C LEU A 89 6.31 -4.65 5.06
N LYS A 90 7.15 -4.95 4.08
CA LYS A 90 8.01 -6.11 4.16
C LYS A 90 9.44 -5.65 4.23
N GLU A 91 10.18 -6.15 5.18
CA GLU A 91 11.59 -5.79 5.30
C GLU A 91 12.52 -6.88 4.88
#